data_5559c26254ef67942e963857389d3c1c
#
_entry.id   5559c26254ef67942e963857389d3c1c
#
_cell.length_a   1.000
_cell.length_b   1.000
_cell.length_c   1.000
_cell.angle_alpha   90.00
_cell.angle_beta   90.00
_cell.angle_gamma   90.00
#
_symmetry.space_group_name_H-M   'P 1'
#
loop_
_entity.id
_entity.type
_entity.pdbx_description
1 polymer ?
#
loop_
_entity_poly.entity_id
_entity_poly.type
_entity_poly.pdbx_seq_one_letter_code
_entity_poly.pdbx_strand_id
1 'polypeptide(L)'
;CLFLYNWKAGGPLTEFFKKGEWFPFNVPALLSGATAGATSVWGLFAYNLGKPGFYYSLVYCALIVVFGIRRVRRRRTQYVKWQTASLAAFQLVPLFLLPYIILPWMGNNGCFDAGVGKSFADAFFPEVSDDHGREYWRAFGFVLAWPLFVWNVFTHEPLTAWLVVSLVQTFVVLPAIIYFWGKGAYCGWICSCGALAETMGDGHRHKMLHGVRWNRWNMLGQGILAVCVIMLVTRVVSWMTPDSAMGLALRQFHEGLLRGWNIGGMPLNYSYLVDLMLAGVIGYGAYFWFSGRVWCRFACPLAALMHVYSRFSR
;
A
#
# COMPACT_ATOMS: atom_id res chain seq x y z
N CYS A 1 3.80 0.77 9.16
CA CYS A 1 3.61 -0.69 9.26
C CYS A 1 3.63 -1.20 10.70
N LEU A 2 4.68 -1.00 11.51
CA LEU A 2 4.73 -1.37 12.95
C LEU A 2 3.52 -0.83 13.72
N PHE A 3 3.16 0.37 13.41
CA PHE A 3 2.09 1.10 14.05
C PHE A 3 0.71 0.52 13.72
N LEU A 4 0.43 0.27 12.44
CA LEU A 4 -0.83 -0.31 11.99
C LEU A 4 -1.03 -1.74 12.49
N TYR A 5 0.06 -2.50 12.61
CA TYR A 5 0.02 -3.84 13.16
C TYR A 5 -0.35 -3.84 14.64
N ASN A 6 0.36 -3.05 15.44
CA ASN A 6 0.11 -2.95 16.89
C ASN A 6 -1.31 -2.40 17.19
N TRP A 7 -1.81 -1.51 16.32
CA TRP A 7 -3.18 -0.99 16.42
C TRP A 7 -4.26 -2.07 16.23
N LYS A 8 -4.09 -2.96 15.25
CA LYS A 8 -5.06 -4.05 15.00
C LYS A 8 -4.95 -5.20 16.01
N ALA A 9 -3.78 -5.44 16.56
CA ALA A 9 -3.51 -6.54 17.47
C ALA A 9 -3.89 -6.26 18.96
N GLY A 10 -4.31 -5.03 19.30
CA GLY A 10 -4.66 -4.68 20.68
C GLY A 10 -3.48 -4.68 21.65
N GLY A 11 -2.25 -4.51 21.13
CA GLY A 11 -1.04 -4.50 21.96
C GLY A 11 -0.90 -3.25 22.84
N PRO A 12 0.05 -3.23 23.79
CA PRO A 12 0.25 -2.13 24.75
C PRO A 12 0.50 -0.77 24.09
N LEU A 13 1.11 -0.74 22.91
CA LEU A 13 1.23 0.46 22.10
C LEU A 13 -0.12 0.95 21.59
N THR A 14 -1.05 0.05 21.29
CA THR A 14 -2.40 0.41 20.84
C THR A 14 -3.18 1.11 21.95
N GLU A 15 -3.08 0.64 23.20
CA GLU A 15 -3.71 1.31 24.33
C GLU A 15 -3.10 2.67 24.63
N PHE A 16 -1.78 2.77 24.55
CA PHE A 16 -1.05 4.04 24.69
C PHE A 16 -1.51 5.08 23.69
N PHE A 17 -1.66 4.68 22.43
CA PHE A 17 -2.15 5.57 21.37
C PHE A 17 -3.65 5.86 21.45
N LYS A 18 -4.47 4.89 21.88
CA LYS A 18 -5.92 5.10 22.08
C LYS A 18 -6.22 6.12 23.18
N LYS A 19 -5.40 6.17 24.23
CA LYS A 19 -5.55 7.14 25.32
C LYS A 19 -5.19 8.58 24.92
N GLY A 20 -4.59 8.79 23.76
CA GLY A 20 -4.21 10.13 23.29
C GLY A 20 -3.08 10.80 24.06
N GLU A 21 -2.48 10.09 25.01
CA GLU A 21 -1.46 10.63 25.94
C GLU A 21 -0.09 10.89 25.27
N TRP A 22 0.11 10.37 24.06
CA TRP A 22 1.35 10.49 23.30
C TRP A 22 1.49 11.81 22.53
N PHE A 23 0.42 12.60 22.46
CA PHE A 23 0.44 13.86 21.74
C PHE A 23 0.62 15.03 22.72
N PRO A 24 1.63 15.89 22.55
CA PRO A 24 1.91 16.98 23.46
C PRO A 24 0.81 18.06 23.49
N PHE A 25 -0.10 18.00 22.50
CA PHE A 25 -1.27 18.88 22.44
C PHE A 25 -2.52 18.01 22.52
N ASN A 26 -3.44 18.35 23.37
CA ASN A 26 -4.73 17.67 23.49
C ASN A 26 -5.61 18.01 22.26
N VAL A 27 -5.17 17.50 21.09
CA VAL A 27 -5.79 17.77 19.79
C VAL A 27 -7.28 17.39 19.76
N PRO A 28 -7.72 16.28 20.40
CA PRO A 28 -9.16 15.97 20.50
C PRO A 28 -9.96 17.02 21.26
N ALA A 29 -9.39 17.64 22.29
CA ALA A 29 -10.07 18.70 23.04
C ALA A 29 -10.09 20.05 22.29
N LEU A 30 -9.05 20.32 21.50
CA LEU A 30 -8.96 21.53 20.66
C LEU A 30 -9.92 21.48 19.45
N LEU A 31 -10.36 20.28 19.07
CA LEU A 31 -11.18 19.98 17.90
C LEU A 31 -12.56 19.46 18.33
N SER A 32 -13.13 20.03 19.41
CA SER A 32 -14.49 19.72 19.85
C SER A 32 -15.46 19.86 18.67
N GLY A 33 -16.10 18.73 18.28
CA GLY A 33 -16.97 18.64 17.11
C GLY A 33 -16.35 17.90 15.91
N ALA A 34 -15.10 17.45 15.97
CA ALA A 34 -14.53 16.58 14.95
C ALA A 34 -15.11 15.16 15.08
N THR A 35 -15.88 14.73 14.09
CA THR A 35 -16.52 13.39 14.07
C THR A 35 -16.21 12.67 12.76
N ALA A 36 -16.37 11.35 12.75
CA ALA A 36 -16.25 10.54 11.54
C ALA A 36 -17.23 10.99 10.45
N GLY A 37 -18.43 11.45 10.85
CA GLY A 37 -19.48 11.95 9.97
C GLY A 37 -19.38 13.45 9.62
N ALA A 38 -18.22 14.10 9.82
CA ALA A 38 -18.07 15.52 9.51
C ALA A 38 -18.29 15.78 8.01
N THR A 39 -19.17 16.72 7.69
CA THR A 39 -19.47 17.12 6.31
C THR A 39 -18.46 18.13 5.76
N SER A 40 -17.70 18.79 6.62
CA SER A 40 -16.63 19.72 6.22
C SER A 40 -15.31 18.99 6.05
N VAL A 41 -14.52 19.36 5.04
CA VAL A 41 -13.17 18.84 4.81
C VAL A 41 -12.26 19.07 6.02
N TRP A 42 -12.41 20.23 6.68
CA TRP A 42 -11.62 20.55 7.88
C TRP A 42 -11.99 19.69 9.09
N GLY A 43 -13.28 19.42 9.29
CA GLY A 43 -13.73 18.53 10.36
C GLY A 43 -13.25 17.10 10.19
N LEU A 44 -13.26 16.59 8.94
CA LEU A 44 -12.70 15.28 8.61
C LEU A 44 -11.17 15.23 8.81
N PHE A 45 -10.46 16.25 8.36
CA PHE A 45 -9.02 16.35 8.58
C PHE A 45 -8.69 16.34 10.07
N ALA A 46 -9.41 17.14 10.84
CA ALA A 46 -9.28 17.22 12.28
C ALA A 46 -9.58 15.87 12.98
N TYR A 47 -10.64 15.18 12.55
CA TYR A 47 -10.96 13.84 13.04
C TYR A 47 -9.84 12.83 12.75
N ASN A 48 -9.33 12.82 11.51
CA ASN A 48 -8.26 11.92 11.12
C ASN A 48 -6.93 12.22 11.83
N LEU A 49 -6.68 13.46 12.27
CA LEU A 49 -5.54 13.79 13.11
C LEU A 49 -5.51 13.02 14.45
N GLY A 50 -6.65 12.54 14.94
CA GLY A 50 -6.72 11.64 16.08
C GLY A 50 -6.34 10.18 15.79
N LYS A 51 -6.07 9.82 14.49
CA LYS A 51 -5.82 8.43 14.07
C LYS A 51 -4.38 8.17 13.69
N PRO A 52 -3.77 7.12 14.27
CA PRO A 52 -2.37 6.79 14.01
C PRO A 52 -2.06 6.46 12.54
N GLY A 53 -2.97 5.76 11.84
CA GLY A 53 -2.80 5.41 10.43
C GLY A 53 -2.73 6.64 9.51
N PHE A 54 -3.48 7.68 9.85
CA PHE A 54 -3.43 8.96 9.13
C PHE A 54 -2.09 9.66 9.31
N TYR A 55 -1.54 9.69 10.53
CA TYR A 55 -0.22 10.25 10.80
C TYR A 55 0.89 9.53 10.04
N TYR A 56 0.82 8.20 9.98
CA TYR A 56 1.78 7.44 9.19
C TYR A 56 1.78 7.89 7.73
N SER A 57 0.60 8.01 7.13
CA SER A 57 0.46 8.45 5.74
C SER A 57 0.84 9.91 5.55
N LEU A 58 0.52 10.78 6.51
CA LEU A 58 0.90 12.19 6.50
C LEU A 58 2.42 12.36 6.55
N VAL A 59 3.10 11.68 7.49
CA VAL A 59 4.56 11.72 7.63
C VAL A 59 5.23 11.16 6.38
N TYR A 60 4.73 10.05 5.85
CA TYR A 60 5.20 9.47 4.59
C TYR A 60 5.14 10.48 3.44
N CYS A 61 4.00 11.14 3.25
CA CYS A 61 3.82 12.16 2.21
C CYS A 61 4.72 13.40 2.44
N ALA A 62 4.83 13.85 3.68
CA ALA A 62 5.71 14.96 4.05
C ALA A 62 7.18 14.65 3.72
N LEU A 63 7.65 13.43 4.03
CA LEU A 63 9.00 13.00 3.68
C LEU A 63 9.22 13.00 2.16
N ILE A 64 8.28 12.50 1.37
CA ILE A 64 8.40 12.52 -0.10
C ILE A 64 8.48 13.95 -0.62
N VAL A 65 7.66 14.87 -0.10
CA VAL A 65 7.69 16.28 -0.52
C VAL A 65 9.01 16.94 -0.14
N VAL A 66 9.43 16.82 1.13
CA VAL A 66 10.67 17.46 1.63
C VAL A 66 11.90 16.94 0.88
N PHE A 67 12.06 15.62 0.81
CA PHE A 67 13.19 15.03 0.10
C PHE A 67 13.07 15.19 -1.42
N GLY A 68 11.86 15.26 -1.95
CA GLY A 68 11.59 15.59 -3.35
C GLY A 68 12.08 16.98 -3.72
N ILE A 69 11.72 17.98 -2.91
CA ILE A 69 12.23 19.37 -3.09
C ILE A 69 13.75 19.41 -3.01
N ARG A 70 14.34 18.73 -2.02
CA ARG A 70 15.80 18.63 -1.88
C ARG A 70 16.46 18.00 -3.10
N ARG A 71 15.88 16.92 -3.64
CA ARG A 71 16.34 16.25 -4.86
C ARG A 71 16.29 17.17 -6.06
N VAL A 72 15.17 17.87 -6.28
CA VAL A 72 15.00 18.83 -7.40
C VAL A 72 16.01 19.96 -7.30
N ARG A 73 16.21 20.54 -6.11
CA ARG A 73 17.21 21.61 -5.88
C ARG A 73 18.64 21.15 -6.15
N ARG A 74 18.97 19.89 -5.82
CA ARG A 74 20.31 19.31 -6.02
C ARG A 74 20.60 18.99 -7.48
N ARG A 75 19.65 18.37 -8.19
CA ARG A 75 19.89 17.86 -9.54
C ARG A 75 19.53 18.83 -10.66
N ARG A 76 18.57 19.72 -10.44
CA ARG A 76 18.14 20.82 -11.32
C ARG A 76 17.76 20.44 -12.77
N THR A 77 17.64 19.16 -13.12
CA THR A 77 17.25 18.72 -14.46
C THR A 77 15.73 18.72 -14.63
N GLN A 78 15.25 19.00 -15.84
CA GLN A 78 13.82 19.02 -16.13
C GLN A 78 13.18 17.65 -15.92
N TYR A 79 13.87 16.58 -16.31
CA TYR A 79 13.44 15.20 -16.08
C TYR A 79 13.19 14.92 -14.58
N VAL A 80 14.12 15.29 -13.71
CA VAL A 80 14.01 15.07 -12.26
C VAL A 80 12.85 15.87 -11.66
N LYS A 81 12.59 17.09 -12.18
CA LYS A 81 11.45 17.90 -11.75
C LYS A 81 10.12 17.17 -12.04
N TRP A 82 9.91 16.75 -13.30
CA TRP A 82 8.70 16.06 -13.70
C TRP A 82 8.53 14.70 -13.00
N GLN A 83 9.60 13.93 -12.90
CA GLN A 83 9.58 12.64 -12.19
C GLN A 83 9.21 12.82 -10.71
N THR A 84 9.83 13.78 -10.04
CA THR A 84 9.54 14.04 -8.62
C THR A 84 8.12 14.58 -8.41
N ALA A 85 7.65 15.45 -9.32
CA ALA A 85 6.29 15.98 -9.29
C ALA A 85 5.26 14.85 -9.50
N SER A 86 5.48 13.95 -10.46
CA SER A 86 4.63 12.79 -10.68
C SER A 86 4.57 11.89 -9.44
N LEU A 87 5.74 11.52 -8.89
CA LEU A 87 5.80 10.69 -7.67
C LEU A 87 5.07 11.36 -6.51
N ALA A 88 5.30 12.65 -6.28
CA ALA A 88 4.59 13.39 -5.23
C ALA A 88 3.09 13.44 -5.47
N ALA A 89 2.63 13.69 -6.70
CA ALA A 89 1.22 13.74 -7.04
C ALA A 89 0.53 12.39 -6.80
N PHE A 90 1.14 11.27 -7.21
CA PHE A 90 0.59 9.93 -6.99
C PHE A 90 0.56 9.52 -5.52
N GLN A 91 1.48 10.01 -4.70
CA GLN A 91 1.44 9.74 -3.26
C GLN A 91 0.43 10.64 -2.53
N LEU A 92 0.40 11.93 -2.86
CA LEU A 92 -0.46 12.89 -2.18
C LEU A 92 -1.93 12.69 -2.55
N VAL A 93 -2.27 12.60 -3.84
CA VAL A 93 -3.67 12.60 -4.27
C VAL A 93 -4.31 11.21 -4.10
N PRO A 94 -3.95 10.16 -4.87
CA PRO A 94 -4.68 8.89 -4.79
C PRO A 94 -4.33 8.04 -3.56
N LEU A 95 -3.14 8.18 -2.97
CA LEU A 95 -2.76 7.35 -1.82
C LEU A 95 -2.91 8.07 -0.45
N PHE A 96 -3.23 9.36 -0.42
CA PHE A 96 -3.44 10.07 0.83
C PHE A 96 -4.78 10.83 0.83
N LEU A 97 -4.95 11.83 -0.05
CA LEU A 97 -6.14 12.66 -0.04
C LEU A 97 -7.41 11.85 -0.38
N LEU A 98 -7.32 10.97 -1.37
CA LEU A 98 -8.49 10.20 -1.83
C LEU A 98 -9.07 9.32 -0.70
N PRO A 99 -8.32 8.39 -0.06
CA PRO A 99 -8.87 7.48 0.94
C PRO A 99 -9.18 8.12 2.29
N TYR A 100 -8.47 9.18 2.67
CA TYR A 100 -8.62 9.77 4.01
C TYR A 100 -9.49 11.01 4.06
N ILE A 101 -9.64 11.75 2.95
CA ILE A 101 -10.37 13.01 2.92
C ILE A 101 -11.46 13.02 1.86
N ILE A 102 -11.12 12.79 0.58
CA ILE A 102 -12.07 12.99 -0.53
C ILE A 102 -13.22 11.98 -0.46
N LEU A 103 -12.93 10.68 -0.39
CA LEU A 103 -13.97 9.64 -0.35
C LEU A 103 -14.83 9.71 0.91
N PRO A 104 -14.27 9.83 2.14
CA PRO A 104 -15.07 10.04 3.32
C PRO A 104 -15.91 11.31 3.28
N TRP A 105 -15.36 12.40 2.75
CA TRP A 105 -16.10 13.65 2.58
C TRP A 105 -17.29 13.50 1.60
N MET A 106 -17.07 12.83 0.47
CA MET A 106 -18.14 12.52 -0.48
C MET A 106 -19.22 11.63 0.15
N GLY A 107 -18.84 10.61 0.91
CA GLY A 107 -19.75 9.74 1.64
C GLY A 107 -20.61 10.52 2.64
N ASN A 108 -19.98 11.33 3.49
CA ASN A 108 -20.68 12.12 4.50
C ASN A 108 -21.59 13.22 3.93
N ASN A 109 -21.36 13.63 2.69
CA ASN A 109 -22.22 14.60 2.00
C ASN A 109 -23.27 13.93 1.08
N GLY A 110 -23.54 12.63 1.24
CA GLY A 110 -24.60 11.93 0.55
C GLY A 110 -24.33 11.56 -0.91
N CYS A 111 -23.09 11.74 -1.40
CA CYS A 111 -22.74 11.38 -2.78
C CYS A 111 -22.86 9.88 -3.07
N PHE A 112 -22.84 9.04 -2.02
CA PHE A 112 -22.91 7.59 -2.10
C PHE A 112 -24.25 7.01 -1.59
N ASP A 113 -25.26 7.84 -1.35
CA ASP A 113 -26.56 7.40 -0.82
C ASP A 113 -27.52 6.97 -1.92
N ALA A 114 -27.38 7.49 -3.13
CA ALA A 114 -28.29 7.22 -4.24
C ALA A 114 -27.61 7.19 -5.62
N GLY A 115 -28.26 6.57 -6.59
CA GLY A 115 -27.89 6.58 -8.00
C GLY A 115 -26.54 5.91 -8.30
N VAL A 116 -25.84 6.47 -9.28
CA VAL A 116 -24.54 5.95 -9.75
C VAL A 116 -23.47 5.98 -8.64
N GLY A 117 -23.52 6.99 -7.76
CA GLY A 117 -22.58 7.12 -6.64
C GLY A 117 -22.69 5.94 -5.65
N LYS A 118 -23.94 5.53 -5.35
CA LYS A 118 -24.18 4.35 -4.51
C LYS A 118 -23.66 3.07 -5.16
N SER A 119 -24.00 2.86 -6.43
CA SER A 119 -23.53 1.67 -7.17
C SER A 119 -22.01 1.59 -7.24
N PHE A 120 -21.32 2.72 -7.42
CA PHE A 120 -19.87 2.81 -7.38
C PHE A 120 -19.32 2.49 -5.99
N ALA A 121 -19.89 3.09 -4.95
CA ALA A 121 -19.43 2.88 -3.59
C ALA A 121 -19.62 1.41 -3.15
N ASP A 122 -20.78 0.82 -3.45
CA ASP A 122 -21.08 -0.58 -3.10
C ASP A 122 -20.17 -1.56 -3.84
N ALA A 123 -19.78 -1.25 -5.09
CA ALA A 123 -18.87 -2.09 -5.86
C ALA A 123 -17.42 -2.04 -5.36
N PHE A 124 -16.94 -0.87 -4.92
CA PHE A 124 -15.53 -0.67 -4.58
C PHE A 124 -15.24 -0.60 -3.08
N PHE A 125 -16.18 -0.12 -2.27
CA PHE A 125 -15.98 0.17 -0.85
C PHE A 125 -17.05 -0.52 0.01
N PRO A 126 -16.83 -1.78 0.42
CA PRO A 126 -17.76 -2.50 1.29
C PRO A 126 -18.09 -1.70 2.55
N GLU A 127 -19.33 -1.81 3.01
CA GLU A 127 -19.78 -1.20 4.26
C GLU A 127 -19.17 -1.94 5.46
N VAL A 128 -18.72 -1.14 6.43
CA VAL A 128 -18.15 -1.64 7.69
C VAL A 128 -18.71 -0.77 8.81
N SER A 129 -18.99 -1.40 9.95
CA SER A 129 -19.52 -0.69 11.13
C SER A 129 -18.54 0.29 11.77
N ASP A 130 -17.29 0.30 11.35
CA ASP A 130 -16.23 1.13 11.91
C ASP A 130 -15.91 2.35 11.05
N ASP A 131 -15.47 3.43 11.71
CA ASP A 131 -14.84 4.61 11.14
C ASP A 131 -15.77 5.49 10.28
N HIS A 132 -15.55 5.49 8.99
CA HIS A 132 -16.29 6.30 8.01
C HIS A 132 -17.43 5.51 7.34
N GLY A 133 -17.83 4.38 7.89
CA GLY A 133 -18.90 3.52 7.38
C GLY A 133 -18.52 2.66 6.18
N ARG A 134 -17.39 2.91 5.51
CA ARG A 134 -16.91 2.15 4.34
C ARG A 134 -15.40 1.99 4.32
N GLU A 135 -14.90 0.94 3.67
CA GLU A 135 -13.45 0.63 3.56
C GLU A 135 -12.76 1.49 2.49
N TYR A 136 -12.75 2.82 2.63
CA TYR A 136 -12.12 3.75 1.66
C TYR A 136 -10.61 3.53 1.46
N TRP A 137 -9.92 2.89 2.41
CA TRP A 137 -8.51 2.53 2.28
C TRP A 137 -8.23 1.59 1.09
N ARG A 138 -9.22 0.87 0.57
CA ARG A 138 -9.10 0.05 -0.63
C ARG A 138 -8.75 0.85 -1.88
N ALA A 139 -8.97 2.16 -1.87
CA ALA A 139 -8.57 3.06 -2.95
C ALA A 139 -7.07 3.02 -3.27
N PHE A 140 -6.22 2.55 -2.36
CA PHE A 140 -4.82 2.25 -2.66
C PHE A 140 -4.65 1.32 -3.86
N GLY A 141 -5.59 0.42 -4.08
CA GLY A 141 -5.63 -0.48 -5.23
C GLY A 141 -5.77 0.20 -6.59
N PHE A 142 -6.19 1.46 -6.66
CA PHE A 142 -6.19 2.20 -7.93
C PHE A 142 -4.78 2.52 -8.45
N VAL A 143 -3.79 2.55 -7.56
CA VAL A 143 -2.40 2.85 -7.91
C VAL A 143 -1.48 1.65 -7.71
N LEU A 144 -1.70 0.89 -6.64
CA LEU A 144 -0.84 -0.23 -6.27
C LEU A 144 -1.36 -1.52 -6.90
N ALA A 145 -0.76 -1.92 -8.03
CA ALA A 145 -1.14 -3.14 -8.74
C ALA A 145 -0.77 -4.42 -7.96
N TRP A 146 -1.53 -5.51 -8.18
CA TRP A 146 -1.12 -6.83 -7.75
C TRP A 146 0.22 -7.23 -8.45
N PRO A 147 1.14 -7.90 -7.81
CA PRO A 147 1.10 -8.50 -6.47
C PRO A 147 1.60 -7.61 -5.31
N LEU A 148 1.76 -6.30 -5.52
CA LEU A 148 2.23 -5.40 -4.46
C LEU A 148 1.14 -5.11 -3.42
N PHE A 149 -0.11 -4.94 -3.86
CA PHE A 149 -1.26 -4.71 -3.00
C PHE A 149 -2.21 -5.90 -3.04
N VAL A 150 -2.05 -6.80 -2.07
CA VAL A 150 -2.78 -8.07 -2.02
C VAL A 150 -4.17 -7.97 -1.39
N TRP A 151 -4.42 -6.95 -0.57
CA TRP A 151 -5.61 -6.85 0.28
C TRP A 151 -6.93 -6.76 -0.48
N ASN A 152 -6.93 -6.24 -1.72
CA ASN A 152 -8.12 -6.18 -2.56
C ASN A 152 -8.41 -7.50 -3.29
N VAL A 153 -7.44 -8.40 -3.34
CA VAL A 153 -7.56 -9.71 -3.99
C VAL A 153 -7.80 -10.81 -2.96
N PHE A 154 -7.10 -10.76 -1.82
CA PHE A 154 -7.23 -11.76 -0.75
C PHE A 154 -8.34 -11.41 0.25
N THR A 155 -9.56 -11.23 -0.24
CA THR A 155 -10.77 -10.97 0.55
C THR A 155 -11.50 -12.26 0.88
N HIS A 156 -12.37 -12.24 1.90
CA HIS A 156 -13.19 -13.40 2.26
C HIS A 156 -14.11 -13.78 1.10
N GLU A 157 -14.82 -12.80 0.56
CA GLU A 157 -15.64 -12.92 -0.65
C GLU A 157 -14.97 -12.18 -1.82
N PRO A 158 -15.18 -12.64 -3.07
CA PRO A 158 -14.57 -12.00 -4.23
C PRO A 158 -15.18 -10.62 -4.48
N LEU A 159 -14.37 -9.57 -4.33
CA LEU A 159 -14.74 -8.21 -4.71
C LEU A 159 -14.51 -8.05 -6.23
N THR A 160 -15.55 -8.31 -7.02
CA THR A 160 -15.45 -8.37 -8.49
C THR A 160 -14.86 -7.12 -9.12
N ALA A 161 -15.26 -5.93 -8.66
CA ALA A 161 -14.71 -4.67 -9.15
C ALA A 161 -13.20 -4.56 -8.93
N TRP A 162 -12.70 -4.94 -7.76
CA TRP A 162 -11.28 -4.91 -7.45
C TRP A 162 -10.49 -6.01 -8.18
N LEU A 163 -11.11 -7.17 -8.43
CA LEU A 163 -10.49 -8.21 -9.24
C LEU A 163 -10.30 -7.74 -10.69
N VAL A 164 -11.32 -7.10 -11.27
CA VAL A 164 -11.23 -6.51 -12.62
C VAL A 164 -10.16 -5.43 -12.67
N VAL A 165 -10.13 -4.51 -11.71
CA VAL A 165 -9.09 -3.47 -11.63
C VAL A 165 -7.70 -4.09 -11.55
N SER A 166 -7.50 -5.07 -10.66
CA SER A 166 -6.21 -5.76 -10.50
C SER A 166 -5.79 -6.49 -11.77
N LEU A 167 -6.73 -7.14 -12.45
CA LEU A 167 -6.48 -7.84 -13.71
C LEU A 167 -6.08 -6.85 -14.82
N VAL A 168 -6.83 -5.77 -14.99
CA VAL A 168 -6.53 -4.72 -15.97
C VAL A 168 -5.17 -4.07 -15.68
N GLN A 169 -4.90 -3.73 -14.43
CA GLN A 169 -3.61 -3.16 -14.06
C GLN A 169 -2.45 -4.11 -14.35
N THR A 170 -2.60 -5.38 -13.98
CA THR A 170 -1.50 -6.36 -14.09
C THR A 170 -1.26 -6.79 -15.53
N PHE A 171 -2.31 -7.04 -16.32
CA PHE A 171 -2.17 -7.63 -17.66
C PHE A 171 -2.29 -6.63 -18.80
N VAL A 172 -2.78 -5.43 -18.57
CA VAL A 172 -2.92 -4.39 -19.60
C VAL A 172 -2.05 -3.17 -19.28
N VAL A 173 -2.27 -2.54 -18.15
CA VAL A 173 -1.61 -1.26 -17.82
C VAL A 173 -0.10 -1.44 -17.61
N LEU A 174 0.31 -2.42 -16.80
CA LEU A 174 1.73 -2.68 -16.54
C LEU A 174 2.50 -3.09 -17.80
N PRO A 175 2.04 -4.07 -18.60
CA PRO A 175 2.71 -4.39 -19.87
C PRO A 175 2.77 -3.21 -20.84
N ALA A 176 1.71 -2.40 -20.95
CA ALA A 176 1.71 -1.21 -21.79
C ALA A 176 2.75 -0.19 -21.32
N ILE A 177 2.81 0.13 -20.02
CA ILE A 177 3.82 1.02 -19.47
C ILE A 177 5.23 0.49 -19.76
N ILE A 178 5.46 -0.81 -19.60
CA ILE A 178 6.77 -1.42 -19.80
C ILE A 178 7.14 -1.39 -21.30
N TYR A 179 6.19 -1.65 -22.16
CA TYR A 179 6.42 -1.65 -23.61
C TYR A 179 6.81 -0.26 -24.13
N PHE A 180 6.10 0.79 -23.71
CA PHE A 180 6.33 2.15 -24.21
C PHE A 180 7.47 2.89 -23.50
N TRP A 181 7.66 2.70 -22.19
CA TRP A 181 8.58 3.48 -21.36
C TRP A 181 9.64 2.64 -20.64
N GLY A 182 9.60 1.34 -20.78
CA GLY A 182 10.57 0.41 -20.19
C GLY A 182 10.26 0.02 -18.74
N LYS A 183 10.91 -1.05 -18.28
CA LYS A 183 10.64 -1.72 -17.00
C LYS A 183 10.74 -0.86 -15.75
N GLY A 184 11.45 0.26 -15.81
CA GLY A 184 11.61 1.15 -14.66
C GLY A 184 10.56 2.24 -14.55
N ALA A 185 9.68 2.39 -15.54
CA ALA A 185 8.76 3.51 -15.63
C ALA A 185 7.74 3.52 -14.50
N TYR A 186 7.04 2.43 -14.26
CA TYR A 186 6.07 2.34 -13.17
C TYR A 186 6.70 2.61 -11.80
N CYS A 187 7.82 1.94 -11.49
CA CYS A 187 8.53 2.15 -10.21
C CYS A 187 9.11 3.56 -10.06
N GLY A 188 9.54 4.17 -11.16
CA GLY A 188 10.17 5.49 -11.14
C GLY A 188 9.20 6.66 -11.15
N TRP A 189 7.92 6.47 -11.52
CA TRP A 189 6.97 7.55 -11.72
C TRP A 189 5.68 7.44 -10.91
N ILE A 190 5.29 6.24 -10.49
CA ILE A 190 3.99 5.97 -9.89
C ILE A 190 4.13 5.29 -8.52
N CYS A 191 4.95 4.24 -8.43
CA CYS A 191 4.99 3.33 -7.28
C CYS A 191 5.45 4.03 -5.99
N SER A 192 4.79 3.72 -4.88
CA SER A 192 5.10 4.29 -3.55
C SER A 192 6.49 3.89 -3.02
N CYS A 193 6.90 2.62 -3.19
CA CYS A 193 8.26 2.20 -2.85
C CYS A 193 9.30 2.94 -3.70
N GLY A 194 8.99 3.15 -4.99
CA GLY A 194 9.80 3.93 -5.89
C GLY A 194 9.90 5.40 -5.49
N ALA A 195 8.82 6.00 -4.98
CA ALA A 195 8.83 7.37 -4.50
C ALA A 195 9.84 7.58 -3.36
N LEU A 196 9.85 6.70 -2.36
CA LEU A 196 10.85 6.75 -1.28
C LEU A 196 12.26 6.49 -1.79
N ALA A 197 12.43 5.51 -2.67
CA ALA A 197 13.74 5.18 -3.25
C ALA A 197 14.33 6.32 -4.07
N GLU A 198 13.49 7.04 -4.81
CA GLU A 198 13.91 8.17 -5.66
C GLU A 198 14.10 9.48 -4.87
N THR A 199 13.36 9.68 -3.78
CA THR A 199 13.47 10.91 -2.97
C THR A 199 14.45 10.74 -1.81
N MET A 200 14.07 10.00 -0.78
CA MET A 200 14.89 9.79 0.41
C MET A 200 16.14 8.94 0.11
N GLY A 201 16.00 7.90 -0.73
CA GLY A 201 17.10 7.03 -1.14
C GLY A 201 18.05 7.62 -2.21
N ASP A 202 17.78 8.81 -2.75
CA ASP A 202 18.57 9.42 -3.84
C ASP A 202 20.07 9.60 -3.47
N GLY A 203 20.34 9.97 -2.23
CA GLY A 203 21.71 10.15 -1.72
C GLY A 203 22.52 8.85 -1.58
N HIS A 204 21.86 7.70 -1.56
CA HIS A 204 22.47 6.39 -1.28
C HIS A 204 22.56 5.47 -2.50
N ARG A 205 22.30 5.97 -3.70
CA ARG A 205 22.32 5.19 -4.95
C ARG A 205 23.67 4.50 -5.22
N HIS A 206 24.78 5.11 -4.82
CA HIS A 206 26.12 4.56 -4.98
C HIS A 206 26.39 3.32 -4.13
N LYS A 207 25.60 3.11 -3.08
CA LYS A 207 25.74 1.95 -2.18
C LYS A 207 25.08 0.66 -2.71
N MET A 208 24.50 0.68 -3.91
CA MET A 208 23.87 -0.51 -4.48
C MET A 208 24.85 -1.65 -4.64
N LEU A 209 24.46 -2.82 -4.16
CA LEU A 209 25.25 -4.04 -4.24
C LEU A 209 25.39 -4.51 -5.69
N HIS A 210 26.64 -4.72 -6.14
CA HIS A 210 26.98 -5.12 -7.50
C HIS A 210 27.76 -6.44 -7.50
N GLY A 211 27.78 -7.13 -8.63
CA GLY A 211 28.55 -8.35 -8.83
C GLY A 211 27.70 -9.62 -9.02
N VAL A 212 28.38 -10.70 -9.46
CA VAL A 212 27.74 -11.97 -9.85
C VAL A 212 26.99 -12.60 -8.68
N ARG A 213 27.55 -12.57 -7.48
CA ARG A 213 26.94 -13.13 -6.25
C ARG A 213 25.59 -12.44 -5.98
N TRP A 214 25.54 -11.12 -6.02
CA TRP A 214 24.34 -10.35 -5.77
C TRP A 214 23.29 -10.45 -6.90
N ASN A 215 23.75 -10.71 -8.13
CA ASN A 215 22.82 -10.96 -9.24
C ASN A 215 22.06 -12.28 -9.06
N ARG A 216 22.63 -13.29 -8.42
CA ARG A 216 21.91 -14.53 -8.07
C ARG A 216 20.76 -14.27 -7.08
N TRP A 217 20.96 -13.37 -6.14
CA TRP A 217 19.91 -12.99 -5.17
C TRP A 217 18.71 -12.29 -5.82
N ASN A 218 18.82 -11.77 -7.04
CA ASN A 218 17.66 -11.24 -7.78
C ASN A 218 16.61 -12.34 -8.06
N MET A 219 17.01 -13.61 -8.04
CA MET A 219 16.10 -14.74 -8.18
C MET A 219 15.14 -14.88 -6.99
N LEU A 220 15.48 -14.31 -5.83
CA LEU A 220 14.60 -14.29 -4.66
C LEU A 220 13.26 -13.60 -4.99
N GLY A 221 13.30 -12.46 -5.68
CA GLY A 221 12.09 -11.77 -6.14
C GLY A 221 11.21 -12.64 -7.04
N GLN A 222 11.81 -13.48 -7.90
CA GLN A 222 11.07 -14.44 -8.74
C GLN A 222 10.43 -15.54 -7.90
N GLY A 223 11.15 -16.05 -6.88
CA GLY A 223 10.60 -17.01 -5.92
C GLY A 223 9.40 -16.43 -5.14
N ILE A 224 9.51 -15.20 -4.68
CA ILE A 224 8.40 -14.50 -3.99
C ILE A 224 7.22 -14.31 -4.95
N LEU A 225 7.46 -13.93 -6.20
CA LEU A 225 6.40 -13.84 -7.22
C LEU A 225 5.70 -15.19 -7.44
N ALA A 226 6.46 -16.28 -7.54
CA ALA A 226 5.88 -17.62 -7.68
C ALA A 226 4.99 -17.97 -6.49
N VAL A 227 5.39 -17.66 -5.27
CA VAL A 227 4.56 -17.82 -4.06
C VAL A 227 3.29 -16.97 -4.16
N CYS A 228 3.39 -15.71 -4.57
CA CYS A 228 2.21 -14.85 -4.77
C CYS A 228 1.23 -15.43 -5.80
N VAL A 229 1.73 -16.02 -6.89
CA VAL A 229 0.89 -16.66 -7.91
C VAL A 229 0.21 -17.91 -7.35
N ILE A 230 0.95 -18.77 -6.63
CA ILE A 230 0.37 -19.96 -5.98
C ILE A 230 -0.72 -19.55 -5.01
N MET A 231 -0.48 -18.54 -4.19
CA MET A 231 -1.46 -18.01 -3.25
C MET A 231 -2.70 -17.47 -3.97
N LEU A 232 -2.54 -16.78 -5.09
CA LEU A 232 -3.65 -16.31 -5.91
C LEU A 232 -4.48 -17.49 -6.44
N VAL A 233 -3.84 -18.49 -7.02
CA VAL A 233 -4.52 -19.68 -7.57
C VAL A 233 -5.30 -20.40 -6.47
N THR A 234 -4.67 -20.67 -5.34
CA THR A 234 -5.34 -21.33 -4.21
C THR A 234 -6.49 -20.50 -3.65
N ARG A 235 -6.41 -19.16 -3.68
CA ARG A 235 -7.53 -18.29 -3.29
C ARG A 235 -8.69 -18.37 -4.27
N VAL A 236 -8.42 -18.36 -5.57
CA VAL A 236 -9.45 -18.53 -6.60
C VAL A 236 -10.14 -19.89 -6.46
N VAL A 237 -9.38 -20.96 -6.25
CA VAL A 237 -9.94 -22.31 -5.99
C VAL A 237 -10.85 -22.28 -4.76
N SER A 238 -10.44 -21.63 -3.68
CA SER A 238 -11.26 -21.48 -2.47
C SER A 238 -12.61 -20.78 -2.72
N TRP A 239 -12.66 -19.81 -3.63
CA TRP A 239 -13.91 -19.16 -4.03
C TRP A 239 -14.79 -20.03 -4.94
N MET A 240 -14.15 -20.82 -5.83
CA MET A 240 -14.88 -21.70 -6.76
C MET A 240 -15.47 -22.94 -6.06
N THR A 241 -14.92 -23.34 -4.90
CA THR A 241 -15.33 -24.56 -4.18
C THR A 241 -15.66 -24.24 -2.72
N PRO A 242 -16.64 -23.34 -2.44
CA PRO A 242 -16.91 -22.86 -1.07
C PRO A 242 -17.36 -23.96 -0.12
N ASP A 243 -18.10 -24.95 -0.59
CA ASP A 243 -18.73 -26.00 0.22
C ASP A 243 -17.88 -27.28 0.29
N SER A 244 -16.76 -27.37 -0.40
CA SER A 244 -15.88 -28.53 -0.34
C SER A 244 -14.94 -28.45 0.87
N ALA A 245 -14.57 -29.63 1.42
CA ALA A 245 -13.60 -29.72 2.50
C ALA A 245 -12.27 -29.01 2.15
N MET A 246 -11.84 -29.10 0.88
CA MET A 246 -10.65 -28.44 0.36
C MET A 246 -10.84 -26.90 0.32
N GLY A 247 -11.99 -26.41 -0.16
CA GLY A 247 -12.28 -24.98 -0.21
C GLY A 247 -12.31 -24.34 1.19
N LEU A 248 -12.92 -25.02 2.15
CA LEU A 248 -12.93 -24.60 3.56
C LEU A 248 -11.52 -24.57 4.18
N ALA A 249 -10.72 -25.62 3.94
CA ALA A 249 -9.34 -25.66 4.42
C ALA A 249 -8.48 -24.53 3.82
N LEU A 250 -8.61 -24.27 2.52
CA LEU A 250 -7.91 -23.16 1.85
C LEU A 250 -8.37 -21.80 2.38
N ARG A 251 -9.66 -21.62 2.67
CA ARG A 251 -10.19 -20.39 3.27
C ARG A 251 -9.57 -20.14 4.64
N GLN A 252 -9.58 -21.15 5.53
CA GLN A 252 -8.97 -21.07 6.86
C GLN A 252 -7.46 -20.80 6.78
N PHE A 253 -6.77 -21.44 5.85
CA PHE A 253 -5.34 -21.20 5.60
C PHE A 253 -5.08 -19.74 5.22
N HIS A 254 -5.85 -19.17 4.28
CA HIS A 254 -5.66 -17.77 3.86
C HIS A 254 -6.01 -16.78 4.97
N GLU A 255 -7.06 -17.01 5.73
CA GLU A 255 -7.43 -16.15 6.85
C GLU A 255 -6.37 -16.20 7.95
N GLY A 256 -5.88 -17.39 8.29
CA GLY A 256 -4.77 -17.58 9.22
C GLY A 256 -3.50 -16.88 8.75
N LEU A 257 -3.12 -17.07 7.48
CA LEU A 257 -1.92 -16.47 6.91
C LEU A 257 -1.99 -14.94 6.89
N LEU A 258 -3.15 -14.38 6.54
CA LEU A 258 -3.29 -12.92 6.43
C LEU A 258 -3.32 -12.23 7.79
N ARG A 259 -4.03 -12.79 8.77
CA ARG A 259 -4.36 -12.09 10.01
C ARG A 259 -4.22 -12.89 11.31
N GLY A 260 -4.20 -14.23 11.26
CA GLY A 260 -4.51 -15.04 12.43
C GLY A 260 -3.40 -15.93 12.99
N TRP A 261 -2.34 -16.22 12.27
CA TRP A 261 -1.33 -17.16 12.78
C TRP A 261 -0.43 -16.51 13.82
N ASN A 262 -0.39 -17.14 15.01
CA ASN A 262 0.54 -16.82 16.09
C ASN A 262 1.30 -18.10 16.45
N ILE A 263 2.61 -18.08 16.31
CA ILE A 263 3.49 -19.21 16.69
C ILE A 263 4.42 -18.74 17.79
N GLY A 264 4.34 -19.37 18.97
CA GLY A 264 5.19 -19.03 20.10
C GLY A 264 5.06 -17.58 20.59
N GLY A 265 3.87 -16.97 20.48
CA GLY A 265 3.62 -15.58 20.87
C GLY A 265 4.03 -14.52 19.84
N MET A 266 4.64 -14.95 18.72
CA MET A 266 4.91 -14.05 17.59
C MET A 266 3.82 -14.17 16.52
N PRO A 267 3.27 -13.05 16.04
CA PRO A 267 2.29 -13.07 14.97
C PRO A 267 3.00 -13.35 13.62
N LEU A 268 2.97 -14.59 13.18
CA LEU A 268 3.52 -15.01 11.90
C LEU A 268 2.48 -14.92 10.78
N ASN A 269 1.91 -13.75 10.59
CA ASN A 269 0.96 -13.47 9.52
C ASN A 269 1.56 -12.55 8.46
N TYR A 270 0.89 -12.43 7.32
CA TYR A 270 1.33 -11.60 6.19
C TYR A 270 1.58 -10.15 6.60
N SER A 271 0.68 -9.55 7.37
CA SER A 271 0.84 -8.17 7.85
C SER A 271 2.12 -7.97 8.64
N TYR A 272 2.49 -8.93 9.48
CA TYR A 272 3.72 -8.84 10.28
C TYR A 272 4.97 -9.14 9.45
N LEU A 273 4.98 -10.27 8.72
CA LEU A 273 6.17 -10.71 8.00
C LEU A 273 6.46 -9.85 6.77
N VAL A 274 5.43 -9.57 5.96
CA VAL A 274 5.64 -8.88 4.68
C VAL A 274 5.51 -7.37 4.83
N ASP A 275 4.38 -6.87 5.36
CA ASP A 275 4.15 -5.43 5.42
C ASP A 275 5.06 -4.75 6.46
N LEU A 276 5.28 -5.39 7.61
CA LEU A 276 6.07 -4.81 8.66
C LEU A 276 7.56 -5.13 8.52
N MET A 277 7.94 -6.43 8.59
CA MET A 277 9.35 -6.80 8.64
C MET A 277 10.03 -6.65 7.29
N LEU A 278 9.46 -7.24 6.23
CA LEU A 278 10.12 -7.28 4.94
C LEU A 278 10.06 -5.91 4.23
N ALA A 279 8.89 -5.32 4.10
CA ALA A 279 8.72 -4.03 3.44
C ALA A 279 9.10 -2.85 4.35
N GLY A 280 8.62 -2.83 5.60
CA GLY A 280 8.85 -1.73 6.53
C GLY A 280 10.30 -1.68 7.03
N VAL A 281 10.74 -2.68 7.81
CA VAL A 281 12.05 -2.64 8.47
C VAL A 281 13.18 -2.87 7.49
N ILE A 282 13.14 -3.96 6.72
CA ILE A 282 14.23 -4.31 5.80
C ILE A 282 14.20 -3.42 4.56
N GLY A 283 13.03 -3.26 3.94
CA GLY A 283 12.89 -2.51 2.70
C GLY A 283 13.24 -1.04 2.85
N TYR A 284 12.70 -0.36 3.85
CA TYR A 284 12.95 1.07 4.08
C TYR A 284 14.14 1.32 5.02
N GLY A 285 14.31 0.50 6.06
CA GLY A 285 15.42 0.63 6.99
C GLY A 285 16.78 0.36 6.33
N ALA A 286 16.83 -0.55 5.37
CA ALA A 286 18.07 -0.87 4.64
C ALA A 286 18.53 0.21 3.64
N TYR A 287 17.72 1.24 3.36
CA TYR A 287 18.08 2.31 2.43
C TYR A 287 19.37 3.04 2.79
N PHE A 288 19.61 3.21 4.09
CA PHE A 288 20.80 3.90 4.59
C PHE A 288 22.08 3.09 4.42
N TRP A 289 21.99 1.75 4.43
CA TRP A 289 23.15 0.86 4.32
C TRP A 289 23.43 0.39 2.89
N PHE A 290 22.37 0.04 2.15
CA PHE A 290 22.55 -0.65 0.87
C PHE A 290 22.13 0.17 -0.35
N SER A 291 21.08 0.88 -0.32
CA SER A 291 20.53 1.74 -1.37
C SER A 291 19.01 1.83 -1.26
N GLY A 292 18.42 2.91 -1.75
CA GLY A 292 16.97 3.08 -1.80
C GLY A 292 16.21 2.08 -2.69
N ARG A 293 16.89 1.26 -3.49
CA ARG A 293 16.26 0.27 -4.37
C ARG A 293 16.51 -1.19 -4.00
N VAL A 294 17.03 -1.47 -2.80
CA VAL A 294 17.31 -2.85 -2.36
C VAL A 294 16.04 -3.69 -2.35
N TRP A 295 14.95 -3.17 -1.79
CA TRP A 295 13.65 -3.83 -1.81
C TRP A 295 13.18 -4.15 -3.23
N CYS A 296 13.16 -3.15 -4.13
CA CYS A 296 12.72 -3.34 -5.51
C CYS A 296 13.55 -4.38 -6.25
N ARG A 297 14.84 -4.49 -5.93
CA ARG A 297 15.74 -5.40 -6.62
C ARG A 297 15.62 -6.84 -6.15
N PHE A 298 15.54 -7.07 -4.83
CA PHE A 298 15.69 -8.41 -4.27
C PHE A 298 14.39 -9.04 -3.79
N ALA A 299 13.41 -8.25 -3.36
CA ALA A 299 12.24 -8.78 -2.65
C ALA A 299 10.88 -8.38 -3.24
N CYS A 300 10.81 -7.37 -4.11
CA CYS A 300 9.53 -6.90 -4.62
C CYS A 300 8.98 -7.84 -5.71
N PRO A 301 7.83 -8.51 -5.49
CA PRO A 301 7.24 -9.40 -6.48
C PRO A 301 6.73 -8.66 -7.73
N LEU A 302 6.29 -7.41 -7.59
CA LEU A 302 5.88 -6.58 -8.72
C LEU A 302 7.07 -6.25 -9.64
N ALA A 303 8.25 -5.96 -9.05
CA ALA A 303 9.46 -5.73 -9.84
C ALA A 303 9.90 -7.01 -10.57
N ALA A 304 9.72 -8.17 -9.94
CA ALA A 304 9.96 -9.47 -10.59
C ALA A 304 9.00 -9.71 -11.76
N LEU A 305 7.72 -9.39 -11.60
CA LEU A 305 6.71 -9.46 -12.67
C LEU A 305 7.07 -8.52 -13.85
N MET A 306 7.43 -7.28 -13.56
CA MET A 306 7.89 -6.33 -14.58
C MET A 306 9.16 -6.81 -15.30
N HIS A 307 10.02 -7.55 -14.63
CA HIS A 307 11.19 -8.17 -15.27
C HIS A 307 10.78 -9.26 -16.24
N VAL A 308 9.75 -10.04 -15.93
CA VAL A 308 9.17 -11.02 -16.87
C VAL A 308 8.61 -10.30 -18.10
N TYR A 309 7.77 -9.28 -17.90
CA TYR A 309 7.20 -8.51 -19.03
C TYR A 309 8.26 -7.83 -19.89
N SER A 310 9.35 -7.36 -19.30
CA SER A 310 10.42 -6.69 -20.03
C SER A 310 11.18 -7.62 -21.01
N ARG A 311 11.04 -8.93 -20.90
CA ARG A 311 11.59 -9.88 -21.87
C ARG A 311 10.81 -9.89 -23.20
N PHE A 312 9.56 -9.42 -23.17
CA PHE A 312 8.69 -9.34 -24.35
C PHE A 312 8.62 -7.91 -24.91
N SER A 313 9.22 -6.93 -24.23
CA SER A 313 9.35 -5.55 -24.74
C SER A 313 10.59 -5.44 -25.62
N ARG A 314 10.47 -4.66 -26.69
CA ARG A 314 11.59 -4.35 -27.60
C ARG A 314 12.56 -3.34 -26.99
#